data_0efbd20f7429d09a1a31ec3a575f0555
#
_entry.id   0efbd20f7429d09a1a31ec3a575f0555
#
_cell.length_a   1.000
_cell.length_b   1.000
_cell.length_c   1.000
_cell.angle_alpha   90.00
_cell.angle_beta   90.00
_cell.angle_gamma   90.00
#
_symmetry.space_group_name_H-M   'P 1'
#
loop_
_entity.id
_entity.type
_entity.pdbx_description
1 polymer ?
#
loop_
_entity_poly.entity_id
_entity_poly.type
_entity_poly.pdbx_seq_one_letter_code
_entity_poly.pdbx_strand_id
1 'polypeptide(L)'
;MLAVTALGLSLTFGVMRVINIAHGEFVMLGAVLAYEVTNLLGGGPLWSFFTALIVAPAAVGLLAAAADYVVLRRVNHDPERTIVATMGLLFIAQQAALMTFGPDARPVEPPIYFRVQFPWFGYSGYKLIVVVASVLLVSGTMFFLSRSKLGLYMRATQMDSEIAQAFGVPALRIYTLVFGLGAALAAFAGVLIVPIRQAHHLMGGDPLLLSFTVVILGGLGNLRGTIMAAAVIGLGEGMIAVLFSPTLSKIIATLLVALVLVVKPGGLTAKGTA
;
A
#
# COMPACT_ATOMS: atom_id res chain seq x y z
N MET A 1 8.37 -3.55 -1.56
CA MET A 1 6.91 -3.77 -1.55
C MET A 1 6.26 -3.17 -0.30
N LEU A 2 6.61 -3.65 0.91
CA LEU A 2 6.06 -3.14 2.17
C LEU A 2 6.14 -1.61 2.30
N ALA A 3 7.25 -1.00 1.87
CA ALA A 3 7.38 0.46 1.86
C ALA A 3 6.37 1.16 0.94
N VAL A 4 6.04 0.58 -0.21
CA VAL A 4 5.08 1.16 -1.17
C VAL A 4 3.65 1.11 -0.62
N THR A 5 3.24 -0.05 -0.09
CA THR A 5 1.91 -0.20 0.53
C THR A 5 1.75 0.67 1.77
N ALA A 6 2.73 0.66 2.66
CA ALA A 6 2.72 1.48 3.86
C ALA A 6 2.77 2.99 3.56
N LEU A 7 3.46 3.40 2.49
CA LEU A 7 3.50 4.80 2.07
C LEU A 7 2.12 5.27 1.58
N GLY A 8 1.39 4.44 0.84
CA GLY A 8 0.00 4.71 0.45
C GLY A 8 -0.93 4.88 1.66
N LEU A 9 -0.80 4.00 2.66
CA LEU A 9 -1.58 4.08 3.91
C LEU A 9 -1.18 5.31 4.74
N SER A 10 0.12 5.59 4.87
CA SER A 10 0.64 6.75 5.60
C SER A 10 0.20 8.07 4.96
N LEU A 11 0.10 8.12 3.62
CA LEU A 11 -0.37 9.28 2.89
C LEU A 11 -1.85 9.56 3.19
N THR A 12 -2.71 8.54 3.12
CA THR A 12 -4.14 8.68 3.41
C THR A 12 -4.36 9.07 4.87
N PHE A 13 -3.74 8.37 5.81
CA PHE A 13 -3.87 8.69 7.22
C PHE A 13 -3.32 10.09 7.55
N GLY A 14 -2.17 10.45 6.99
CA GLY A 14 -1.53 11.74 7.27
C GLY A 14 -2.39 12.94 6.89
N VAL A 15 -3.10 12.87 5.76
CA VAL A 15 -3.91 13.98 5.24
C VAL A 15 -5.34 13.96 5.73
N MET A 16 -5.97 12.78 5.77
CA MET A 16 -7.39 12.62 6.11
C MET A 16 -7.62 12.32 7.60
N ARG A 17 -6.59 11.87 8.32
CA ARG A 17 -6.65 11.43 9.73
C ARG A 17 -7.69 10.33 9.99
N VAL A 18 -7.97 9.52 8.98
CA VAL A 18 -8.90 8.38 9.06
C VAL A 18 -8.16 7.06 8.84
N ILE A 19 -8.64 6.02 9.49
CA ILE A 19 -8.13 4.66 9.33
C ILE A 19 -8.88 3.98 8.19
N ASN A 20 -8.14 3.54 7.16
CA ASN A 20 -8.71 2.82 6.03
C ASN A 20 -8.41 1.32 6.15
N ILE A 21 -9.41 0.55 6.58
CA ILE A 21 -9.28 -0.92 6.71
C ILE A 21 -9.30 -1.60 5.33
N ALA A 22 -9.92 -1.00 4.31
CA ALA A 22 -9.91 -1.55 2.95
C ALA A 22 -8.56 -1.40 2.22
N HIS A 23 -7.53 -0.80 2.83
CA HIS A 23 -6.25 -0.53 2.16
C HIS A 23 -5.56 -1.79 1.62
N GLY A 24 -5.66 -2.91 2.35
CA GLY A 24 -5.13 -4.20 1.90
C GLY A 24 -5.83 -4.73 0.66
N GLU A 25 -7.13 -4.46 0.52
CA GLU A 25 -7.89 -4.91 -0.63
C GLU A 25 -7.51 -4.16 -1.92
N PHE A 26 -6.94 -2.97 -1.82
CA PHE A 26 -6.36 -2.30 -2.98
C PHE A 26 -5.11 -3.03 -3.51
N VAL A 27 -4.34 -3.67 -2.63
CA VAL A 27 -3.25 -4.59 -3.04
C VAL A 27 -3.82 -5.82 -3.75
N MET A 28 -4.85 -6.42 -3.17
CA MET A 28 -5.56 -7.57 -3.74
C MET A 28 -6.16 -7.22 -5.12
N LEU A 29 -6.90 -6.11 -5.22
CA LEU A 29 -7.47 -5.66 -6.49
C LEU A 29 -6.40 -5.39 -7.55
N GLY A 30 -5.26 -4.80 -7.16
CA GLY A 30 -4.12 -4.62 -8.04
C GLY A 30 -3.57 -5.94 -8.60
N ALA A 31 -3.45 -6.96 -7.76
CA ALA A 31 -2.98 -8.29 -8.15
C ALA A 31 -3.97 -9.03 -9.05
N VAL A 32 -5.26 -8.98 -8.70
CA VAL A 32 -6.33 -9.63 -9.46
C VAL A 32 -6.52 -8.98 -10.84
N LEU A 33 -6.52 -7.64 -10.90
CA LEU A 33 -6.57 -6.92 -12.18
C LEU A 33 -5.31 -7.16 -13.02
N ALA A 34 -4.14 -7.34 -12.40
CA ALA A 34 -2.94 -7.71 -13.13
C ALA A 34 -3.09 -9.07 -13.79
N TYR A 35 -3.65 -10.07 -13.08
CA TYR A 35 -3.97 -11.36 -13.66
C TYR A 35 -4.91 -11.22 -14.87
N GLU A 36 -6.02 -10.47 -14.73
CA GLU A 36 -6.97 -10.29 -15.81
C GLU A 36 -6.37 -9.60 -17.04
N VAL A 37 -5.63 -8.50 -16.82
CA VAL A 37 -4.98 -7.79 -17.92
C VAL A 37 -3.98 -8.69 -18.66
N THR A 38 -3.18 -9.48 -17.91
CA THR A 38 -2.21 -10.39 -18.52
C THR A 38 -2.89 -11.54 -19.28
N ASN A 39 -4.01 -12.04 -18.78
CA ASN A 39 -4.80 -13.10 -19.41
C ASN A 39 -5.53 -12.63 -20.67
N LEU A 40 -6.14 -11.44 -20.62
CA LEU A 40 -6.89 -10.88 -21.74
C LEU A 40 -6.01 -10.48 -22.93
N LEU A 41 -4.82 -9.92 -22.65
CA LEU A 41 -3.94 -9.44 -23.70
C LEU A 41 -3.24 -10.55 -24.47
N GLY A 42 -3.06 -11.76 -23.88
CA GLY A 42 -2.51 -12.95 -24.57
C GLY A 42 -1.16 -12.73 -25.28
N GLY A 43 -0.62 -11.51 -25.22
CA GLY A 43 0.68 -11.11 -25.76
C GLY A 43 1.80 -11.57 -24.83
N GLY A 44 3.06 -11.56 -25.31
CA GLY A 44 4.19 -12.00 -24.51
C GLY A 44 4.21 -11.37 -23.10
N PRO A 45 4.73 -12.08 -22.09
CA PRO A 45 4.58 -11.74 -20.67
C PRO A 45 5.12 -10.34 -20.31
N LEU A 46 6.05 -9.81 -21.10
CA LEU A 46 6.61 -8.47 -20.92
C LEU A 46 5.56 -7.37 -21.17
N TRP A 47 4.89 -7.37 -22.33
CA TRP A 47 3.94 -6.33 -22.70
C TRP A 47 2.68 -6.36 -21.85
N SER A 48 2.15 -7.55 -21.60
CA SER A 48 0.95 -7.70 -20.77
C SER A 48 1.20 -7.26 -19.33
N PHE A 49 2.38 -7.57 -18.77
CA PHE A 49 2.74 -7.16 -17.43
C PHE A 49 2.95 -5.63 -17.32
N PHE A 50 3.64 -4.99 -18.27
CA PHE A 50 3.80 -3.53 -18.27
C PHE A 50 2.46 -2.81 -18.43
N THR A 51 1.56 -3.35 -19.24
CA THR A 51 0.20 -2.82 -19.36
C THR A 51 -0.57 -2.95 -18.04
N ALA A 52 -0.48 -4.11 -17.38
CA ALA A 52 -1.07 -4.32 -16.06
C ALA A 52 -0.49 -3.35 -15.01
N LEU A 53 0.80 -3.04 -15.08
CA LEU A 53 1.49 -2.11 -14.17
C LEU A 53 0.95 -0.68 -14.25
N ILE A 54 0.33 -0.30 -15.35
CA ILE A 54 -0.30 1.02 -15.56
C ILE A 54 -1.80 0.94 -15.31
N VAL A 55 -2.48 -0.04 -15.93
CA VAL A 55 -3.94 -0.14 -15.93
C VAL A 55 -4.49 -0.48 -14.56
N ALA A 56 -3.90 -1.46 -13.86
CA ALA A 56 -4.44 -1.90 -12.58
C ALA A 56 -4.33 -0.80 -11.48
N PRO A 57 -3.20 -0.12 -11.26
CA PRO A 57 -3.15 0.99 -10.32
C PRO A 57 -4.04 2.16 -10.68
N ALA A 58 -4.17 2.49 -11.98
CA ALA A 58 -5.07 3.55 -12.43
C ALA A 58 -6.53 3.19 -12.15
N ALA A 59 -6.96 1.98 -12.48
CA ALA A 59 -8.32 1.51 -12.23
C ALA A 59 -8.64 1.48 -10.73
N VAL A 60 -7.76 0.91 -9.90
CA VAL A 60 -7.97 0.84 -8.44
C VAL A 60 -7.94 2.23 -7.82
N GLY A 61 -7.05 3.12 -8.26
CA GLY A 61 -7.02 4.51 -7.81
C GLY A 61 -8.30 5.27 -8.12
N LEU A 62 -8.85 5.08 -9.33
CA LEU A 62 -10.14 5.68 -9.73
C LEU A 62 -11.31 5.08 -8.95
N LEU A 63 -11.35 3.76 -8.76
CA LEU A 63 -12.36 3.09 -7.93
C LEU A 63 -12.32 3.59 -6.48
N ALA A 64 -11.15 3.73 -5.91
CA ALA A 64 -10.98 4.28 -4.57
C ALA A 64 -11.42 5.75 -4.51
N ALA A 65 -11.04 6.58 -5.47
CA ALA A 65 -11.50 7.97 -5.54
C ALA A 65 -13.03 8.07 -5.67
N ALA A 66 -13.65 7.16 -6.44
CA ALA A 66 -15.11 7.06 -6.53
C ALA A 66 -15.73 6.61 -5.20
N ALA A 67 -15.12 5.64 -4.49
CA ALA A 67 -15.57 5.20 -3.17
C ALA A 67 -15.47 6.32 -2.13
N ASP A 68 -14.40 7.13 -2.14
CA ASP A 68 -14.34 8.32 -1.31
C ASP A 68 -15.46 9.30 -1.63
N TYR A 69 -15.65 9.62 -2.90
CA TYR A 69 -16.68 10.56 -3.34
C TYR A 69 -18.09 10.13 -2.98
N VAL A 70 -18.40 8.84 -3.15
CA VAL A 70 -19.77 8.29 -2.94
C VAL A 70 -20.02 7.93 -1.48
N VAL A 71 -19.03 7.42 -0.76
CA VAL A 71 -19.21 6.85 0.59
C VAL A 71 -18.58 7.75 1.65
N LEU A 72 -17.26 8.00 1.60
CA LEU A 72 -16.57 8.65 2.70
C LEU A 72 -16.95 10.12 2.87
N ARG A 73 -17.24 10.82 1.79
CA ARG A 73 -17.78 12.19 1.87
C ARG A 73 -19.14 12.25 2.56
N ARG A 74 -20.00 11.22 2.43
CA ARG A 74 -21.32 11.19 3.08
C ARG A 74 -21.22 11.00 4.58
N VAL A 75 -20.14 10.40 5.05
CA VAL A 75 -19.83 10.28 6.48
C VAL A 75 -18.94 11.41 6.99
N ASN A 76 -18.74 12.47 6.17
CA ASN A 76 -17.91 13.66 6.48
C ASN A 76 -16.48 13.33 6.89
N HIS A 77 -15.92 12.21 6.41
CA HIS A 77 -14.60 11.71 6.80
C HIS A 77 -14.41 11.62 8.33
N ASP A 78 -15.51 11.38 9.05
CA ASP A 78 -15.48 11.14 10.49
C ASP A 78 -14.68 9.85 10.76
N PRO A 79 -13.70 9.85 11.68
CA PRO A 79 -12.81 8.71 11.88
C PRO A 79 -13.53 7.41 12.22
N GLU A 80 -14.52 7.44 13.13
CA GLU A 80 -15.23 6.24 13.57
C GLU A 80 -16.13 5.69 12.45
N ARG A 81 -16.90 6.57 11.80
CA ARG A 81 -17.79 6.20 10.68
C ARG A 81 -16.99 5.71 9.48
N THR A 82 -15.82 6.28 9.23
CA THR A 82 -14.94 5.86 8.13
C THR A 82 -14.40 4.45 8.34
N ILE A 83 -14.09 4.05 9.57
CA ILE A 83 -13.69 2.66 9.88
C ILE A 83 -14.80 1.69 9.46
N VAL A 84 -16.04 1.94 9.84
CA VAL A 84 -17.19 1.09 9.47
C VAL A 84 -17.42 1.08 7.96
N ALA A 85 -17.35 2.26 7.32
CA ALA A 85 -17.53 2.39 5.88
C ALA A 85 -16.44 1.64 5.09
N THR A 86 -15.17 1.76 5.50
CA THR A 86 -14.05 1.05 4.84
C THR A 86 -14.08 -0.44 5.12
N MET A 87 -14.60 -0.89 6.28
CA MET A 87 -14.86 -2.31 6.52
C MET A 87 -15.92 -2.85 5.54
N GLY A 88 -16.99 -2.09 5.28
CA GLY A 88 -17.97 -2.45 4.25
C GLY A 88 -17.32 -2.53 2.85
N LEU A 89 -16.48 -1.57 2.48
CA LEU A 89 -15.75 -1.58 1.21
C LEU A 89 -14.80 -2.78 1.10
N LEU A 90 -14.15 -3.19 2.20
CA LEU A 90 -13.32 -4.39 2.28
C LEU A 90 -14.13 -5.63 1.89
N PHE A 91 -15.26 -5.88 2.55
CA PHE A 91 -16.09 -7.05 2.24
C PHE A 91 -16.67 -7.02 0.83
N ILE A 92 -17.08 -5.84 0.34
CA ILE A 92 -17.54 -5.69 -1.05
C ILE A 92 -16.42 -6.06 -2.03
N ALA A 93 -15.19 -5.57 -1.82
CA ALA A 93 -14.06 -5.86 -2.68
C ALA A 93 -13.69 -7.36 -2.67
N GLN A 94 -13.64 -7.98 -1.48
CA GLN A 94 -13.38 -9.42 -1.35
C GLN A 94 -14.46 -10.26 -2.03
N GLN A 95 -15.73 -9.93 -1.79
CA GLN A 95 -16.84 -10.68 -2.36
C GLN A 95 -16.93 -10.47 -3.87
N ALA A 96 -16.71 -9.27 -4.37
CA ALA A 96 -16.65 -8.99 -5.80
C ALA A 96 -15.51 -9.78 -6.47
N ALA A 97 -14.32 -9.80 -5.86
CA ALA A 97 -13.21 -10.59 -6.36
C ALA A 97 -13.53 -12.11 -6.35
N LEU A 98 -14.13 -12.62 -5.27
CA LEU A 98 -14.52 -14.03 -5.19
C LEU A 98 -15.56 -14.41 -6.24
N MET A 99 -16.57 -13.57 -6.49
CA MET A 99 -17.64 -13.85 -7.46
C MET A 99 -17.14 -13.76 -8.90
N THR A 100 -16.17 -12.90 -9.20
CA THR A 100 -15.67 -12.70 -10.58
C THR A 100 -14.51 -13.62 -10.93
N PHE A 101 -13.60 -13.90 -9.99
CA PHE A 101 -12.36 -14.64 -10.22
C PHE A 101 -12.35 -16.05 -9.59
N GLY A 102 -13.31 -16.32 -8.70
CA GLY A 102 -13.41 -17.57 -7.98
C GLY A 102 -12.44 -17.67 -6.77
N PRO A 103 -12.47 -18.81 -6.05
CA PRO A 103 -11.69 -19.00 -4.83
C PRO A 103 -10.23 -19.36 -5.09
N ASP A 104 -9.90 -19.81 -6.31
CA ASP A 104 -8.58 -20.38 -6.63
C ASP A 104 -7.50 -19.30 -6.74
N ALA A 105 -6.29 -19.64 -6.29
CA ALA A 105 -5.15 -18.78 -6.50
C ALA A 105 -4.71 -18.81 -7.97
N ARG A 106 -4.59 -17.63 -8.59
CA ARG A 106 -4.25 -17.45 -9.99
C ARG A 106 -2.80 -17.02 -10.15
N PRO A 107 -1.95 -17.80 -10.83
CA PRO A 107 -0.57 -17.43 -11.09
C PRO A 107 -0.48 -16.38 -12.20
N VAL A 108 0.45 -15.45 -12.05
CA VAL A 108 0.87 -14.51 -13.10
C VAL A 108 2.33 -14.78 -13.42
N GLU A 109 2.65 -14.93 -14.68
CA GLU A 109 4.03 -15.16 -15.09
C GLU A 109 4.89 -13.91 -14.90
N PRO A 110 6.10 -14.04 -14.34
CA PRO A 110 7.02 -12.91 -14.28
C PRO A 110 7.40 -12.45 -15.68
N PRO A 111 7.50 -11.11 -15.91
CA PRO A 111 7.80 -10.57 -17.25
C PRO A 111 9.17 -10.97 -17.77
N ILE A 112 10.11 -11.28 -16.87
CA ILE A 112 11.49 -11.66 -17.19
C ILE A 112 11.93 -12.79 -16.27
N TYR A 113 12.34 -13.91 -16.90
CA TYR A 113 12.93 -15.05 -16.20
C TYR A 113 14.46 -15.00 -16.31
N PHE A 114 15.12 -14.66 -15.22
CA PHE A 114 16.56 -14.87 -15.09
C PHE A 114 16.91 -15.19 -13.64
N ARG A 115 18.02 -15.91 -13.47
CA ARG A 115 18.53 -16.29 -12.15
C ARG A 115 19.91 -15.69 -11.96
N VAL A 116 20.07 -14.90 -10.92
CA VAL A 116 21.37 -14.39 -10.53
C VAL A 116 22.04 -15.45 -9.66
N GLN A 117 23.20 -15.92 -10.09
CA GLN A 117 24.00 -16.89 -9.36
C GLN A 117 24.97 -16.14 -8.44
N PHE A 118 24.80 -16.27 -7.14
CA PHE A 118 25.78 -15.87 -6.16
C PHE A 118 26.67 -17.07 -5.80
N PRO A 119 27.88 -16.88 -5.20
CA PRO A 119 28.77 -17.98 -4.90
C PRO A 119 28.15 -19.13 -4.08
N TRP A 120 27.13 -18.86 -3.30
CA TRP A 120 26.51 -19.83 -2.39
C TRP A 120 25.03 -20.11 -2.66
N PHE A 121 24.35 -19.29 -3.46
CA PHE A 121 22.92 -19.49 -3.76
C PHE A 121 22.50 -18.81 -5.07
N GLY A 122 21.45 -19.36 -5.70
CA GLY A 122 20.82 -18.72 -6.85
C GLY A 122 19.58 -17.92 -6.42
N TYR A 123 19.46 -16.67 -6.88
CA TYR A 123 18.36 -15.78 -6.53
C TYR A 123 17.51 -15.42 -7.76
N SER A 124 16.20 -15.29 -7.59
CA SER A 124 15.31 -14.88 -8.69
C SER A 124 15.58 -13.43 -9.06
N GLY A 125 15.95 -13.19 -10.33
CA GLY A 125 16.21 -11.84 -10.83
C GLY A 125 14.95 -10.96 -10.79
N TYR A 126 13.75 -11.54 -10.95
CA TYR A 126 12.50 -10.80 -10.79
C TYR A 126 12.36 -10.15 -9.41
N LYS A 127 12.75 -10.84 -8.33
CA LYS A 127 12.72 -10.27 -6.98
C LYS A 127 13.64 -9.05 -6.84
N LEU A 128 14.78 -9.03 -7.53
CA LEU A 128 15.65 -7.84 -7.58
C LEU A 128 15.00 -6.69 -8.33
N ILE A 129 14.33 -6.98 -9.46
CA ILE A 129 13.56 -5.97 -10.21
C ILE A 129 12.49 -5.35 -9.31
N VAL A 130 11.76 -6.17 -8.53
CA VAL A 130 10.74 -5.70 -7.58
C VAL A 130 11.34 -4.77 -6.52
N VAL A 131 12.54 -5.05 -6.02
CA VAL A 131 13.24 -4.17 -5.07
C VAL A 131 13.55 -2.83 -5.72
N VAL A 132 14.17 -2.84 -6.91
CA VAL A 132 14.52 -1.61 -7.65
C VAL A 132 13.26 -0.81 -7.98
N ALA A 133 12.22 -1.45 -8.52
CA ALA A 133 10.94 -0.80 -8.82
C ALA A 133 10.30 -0.17 -7.57
N SER A 134 10.34 -0.86 -6.43
CA SER A 134 9.83 -0.33 -5.16
C SER A 134 10.60 0.90 -4.69
N VAL A 135 11.92 0.91 -4.81
CA VAL A 135 12.76 2.06 -4.46
C VAL A 135 12.48 3.24 -5.40
N LEU A 136 12.37 2.99 -6.70
CA LEU A 136 12.03 4.03 -7.68
C LEU A 136 10.63 4.63 -7.42
N LEU A 137 9.64 3.79 -7.11
CA LEU A 137 8.29 4.25 -6.77
C LEU A 137 8.27 5.10 -5.50
N VAL A 138 8.89 4.64 -4.43
CA VAL A 138 8.97 5.39 -3.17
C VAL A 138 9.67 6.73 -3.40
N SER A 139 10.83 6.72 -4.07
CA SER A 139 11.58 7.93 -4.38
C SER A 139 10.81 8.89 -5.30
N GLY A 140 10.18 8.35 -6.34
CA GLY A 140 9.34 9.11 -7.27
C GLY A 140 8.13 9.74 -6.57
N THR A 141 7.44 8.99 -5.70
CA THR A 141 6.33 9.51 -4.91
C THR A 141 6.79 10.61 -3.96
N MET A 142 7.90 10.42 -3.25
CA MET A 142 8.46 11.46 -2.37
C MET A 142 8.88 12.70 -3.13
N PHE A 143 9.51 12.54 -4.30
CA PHE A 143 9.87 13.64 -5.18
C PHE A 143 8.64 14.39 -5.69
N PHE A 144 7.62 13.65 -6.18
CA PHE A 144 6.35 14.24 -6.62
C PHE A 144 5.68 15.04 -5.50
N LEU A 145 5.55 14.47 -4.30
CA LEU A 145 4.94 15.14 -3.15
C LEU A 145 5.75 16.37 -2.69
N SER A 146 7.07 16.36 -2.82
CA SER A 146 7.91 17.48 -2.41
C SER A 146 7.90 18.65 -3.40
N ARG A 147 7.71 18.39 -4.69
CA ARG A 147 7.85 19.39 -5.76
C ARG A 147 6.53 19.83 -6.38
N SER A 148 5.44 19.05 -6.24
CA SER A 148 4.14 19.37 -6.85
C SER A 148 3.30 20.32 -6.00
N LYS A 149 2.42 21.09 -6.66
CA LYS A 149 1.37 21.90 -6.00
C LYS A 149 0.42 21.02 -5.19
N LEU A 150 0.15 19.80 -5.69
CA LEU A 150 -0.69 18.84 -4.99
C LEU A 150 -0.07 18.43 -3.64
N GLY A 151 1.23 18.13 -3.62
CA GLY A 151 1.94 17.85 -2.37
C GLY A 151 1.98 19.05 -1.40
N LEU A 152 2.01 20.27 -1.91
CA LEU A 152 1.88 21.47 -1.06
C LEU A 152 0.49 21.51 -0.40
N TYR A 153 -0.57 21.34 -1.19
CA TYR A 153 -1.95 21.31 -0.67
C TYR A 153 -2.18 20.17 0.32
N MET A 154 -1.63 18.98 0.05
CA MET A 154 -1.67 17.85 0.99
C MET A 154 -1.03 18.20 2.34
N ARG A 155 0.16 18.80 2.33
CA ARG A 155 0.83 19.23 3.57
C ARG A 155 0.05 20.32 4.31
N ALA A 156 -0.51 21.30 3.60
CA ALA A 156 -1.34 22.34 4.21
C ALA A 156 -2.59 21.72 4.87
N THR A 157 -3.29 20.83 4.18
CA THR A 157 -4.48 20.12 4.71
C THR A 157 -4.11 19.21 5.89
N GLN A 158 -2.94 18.58 5.88
CA GLN A 158 -2.43 17.75 6.96
C GLN A 158 -2.17 18.56 8.25
N MET A 159 -1.67 19.78 8.11
CA MET A 159 -1.42 20.66 9.27
C MET A 159 -2.75 21.10 9.90
N ASP A 160 -3.61 21.72 9.11
CA ASP A 160 -4.94 22.16 9.52
C ASP A 160 -5.84 22.30 8.29
N SER A 161 -6.88 21.46 8.21
CA SER A 161 -7.78 21.44 7.06
C SER A 161 -8.72 22.66 7.02
N GLU A 162 -9.09 23.23 8.18
CA GLU A 162 -9.96 24.39 8.25
C GLU A 162 -9.21 25.65 7.81
N ILE A 163 -8.01 25.85 8.35
CA ILE A 163 -7.13 26.95 7.96
C ILE A 163 -6.77 26.83 6.47
N ALA A 164 -6.42 25.64 5.98
CA ALA A 164 -6.13 25.44 4.57
C ALA A 164 -7.31 25.83 3.66
N GLN A 165 -8.53 25.47 4.05
CA GLN A 165 -9.75 25.86 3.33
C GLN A 165 -9.96 27.39 3.34
N ALA A 166 -9.69 28.07 4.46
CA ALA A 166 -9.75 29.52 4.53
C ALA A 166 -8.79 30.22 3.55
N PHE A 167 -7.65 29.57 3.23
CA PHE A 167 -6.72 30.02 2.19
C PHE A 167 -7.04 29.49 0.78
N GLY A 168 -8.24 28.93 0.57
CA GLY A 168 -8.74 28.49 -0.75
C GLY A 168 -8.28 27.10 -1.18
N VAL A 169 -7.71 26.28 -0.29
CA VAL A 169 -7.37 24.89 -0.61
C VAL A 169 -8.65 24.03 -0.60
N PRO A 170 -8.98 23.32 -1.69
CA PRO A 170 -10.19 22.51 -1.77
C PRO A 170 -10.01 21.18 -1.03
N ALA A 171 -10.06 21.15 0.31
CA ALA A 171 -9.72 20.00 1.13
C ALA A 171 -10.46 18.71 0.73
N LEU A 172 -11.76 18.78 0.41
CA LEU A 172 -12.52 17.61 -0.04
C LEU A 172 -11.99 16.99 -1.34
N ARG A 173 -11.49 17.81 -2.29
CA ARG A 173 -10.85 17.28 -3.50
C ARG A 173 -9.48 16.67 -3.19
N ILE A 174 -8.77 17.28 -2.24
CA ILE A 174 -7.48 16.74 -1.78
C ILE A 174 -7.67 15.38 -1.12
N TYR A 175 -8.69 15.20 -0.28
CA TYR A 175 -9.02 13.90 0.33
C TYR A 175 -9.27 12.83 -0.72
N THR A 176 -10.12 13.08 -1.72
CA THR A 176 -10.39 12.13 -2.81
C THR A 176 -9.12 11.78 -3.59
N LEU A 177 -8.29 12.77 -3.92
CA LEU A 177 -7.03 12.53 -4.63
C LEU A 177 -6.04 11.72 -3.80
N VAL A 178 -5.92 12.02 -2.51
CA VAL A 178 -5.04 11.30 -1.58
C VAL A 178 -5.49 9.85 -1.41
N PHE A 179 -6.79 9.63 -1.25
CA PHE A 179 -7.36 8.29 -1.13
C PHE A 179 -7.12 7.46 -2.39
N GLY A 180 -7.36 8.05 -3.58
CA GLY A 180 -7.08 7.42 -4.86
C GLY A 180 -5.59 7.15 -5.09
N LEU A 181 -4.70 8.10 -4.78
CA LEU A 181 -3.25 7.91 -4.89
C LEU A 181 -2.73 6.84 -3.94
N GLY A 182 -3.21 6.83 -2.69
CA GLY A 182 -2.85 5.79 -1.71
C GLY A 182 -3.25 4.39 -2.19
N ALA A 183 -4.47 4.26 -2.74
CA ALA A 183 -4.97 3.02 -3.32
C ALA A 183 -4.18 2.60 -4.58
N ALA A 184 -3.82 3.56 -5.45
CA ALA A 184 -3.01 3.28 -6.63
C ALA A 184 -1.61 2.75 -6.25
N LEU A 185 -0.97 3.32 -5.21
CA LEU A 185 0.31 2.82 -4.69
C LEU A 185 0.17 1.40 -4.13
N ALA A 186 -0.90 1.12 -3.40
CA ALA A 186 -1.19 -0.22 -2.90
C ALA A 186 -1.42 -1.23 -4.04
N ALA A 187 -2.20 -0.86 -5.05
CA ALA A 187 -2.43 -1.68 -6.23
C ALA A 187 -1.14 -1.92 -7.03
N PHE A 188 -0.29 -0.91 -7.16
CA PHE A 188 1.02 -1.05 -7.80
C PHE A 188 1.88 -2.11 -7.09
N ALA A 189 1.86 -2.10 -5.76
CA ALA A 189 2.52 -3.14 -4.97
C ALA A 189 1.90 -4.52 -5.23
N GLY A 190 0.57 -4.61 -5.39
CA GLY A 190 -0.16 -5.82 -5.77
C GLY A 190 0.30 -6.39 -7.10
N VAL A 191 0.39 -5.56 -8.15
CA VAL A 191 0.90 -5.96 -9.47
C VAL A 191 2.33 -6.50 -9.39
N LEU A 192 3.20 -5.83 -8.63
CA LEU A 192 4.59 -6.27 -8.51
C LEU A 192 4.75 -7.58 -7.72
N ILE A 193 3.85 -7.87 -6.76
CA ILE A 193 4.00 -9.05 -5.91
C ILE A 193 3.31 -10.29 -6.49
N VAL A 194 2.34 -10.12 -7.39
CA VAL A 194 1.53 -11.24 -7.89
C VAL A 194 2.33 -12.35 -8.57
N PRO A 195 3.43 -12.11 -9.33
CA PRO A 195 4.26 -13.18 -9.86
C PRO A 195 5.01 -13.99 -8.78
N ILE A 196 5.08 -13.48 -7.54
CA ILE A 196 5.74 -14.15 -6.41
C ILE A 196 4.72 -14.91 -5.55
N ARG A 197 3.51 -14.33 -5.36
CA ARG A 197 2.52 -14.83 -4.37
C ARG A 197 1.21 -15.35 -4.95
N GLN A 198 0.98 -15.25 -6.25
CA GLN A 198 -0.30 -15.57 -6.92
C GLN A 198 -1.45 -14.65 -6.45
N ALA A 199 -2.40 -14.38 -7.34
CA ALA A 199 -3.58 -13.57 -7.03
C ALA A 199 -4.67 -14.43 -6.38
N HIS A 200 -5.22 -14.00 -5.25
CA HIS A 200 -6.40 -14.60 -4.64
C HIS A 200 -7.17 -13.57 -3.80
N HIS A 201 -8.46 -13.80 -3.61
CA HIS A 201 -9.40 -12.84 -3.02
C HIS A 201 -9.13 -12.47 -1.55
N LEU A 202 -8.31 -13.22 -0.81
CA LEU A 202 -7.96 -12.92 0.60
C LEU A 202 -6.53 -12.43 0.78
N MET A 203 -5.79 -12.16 -0.31
CA MET A 203 -4.38 -11.80 -0.20
C MET A 203 -4.12 -10.40 0.41
N GLY A 204 -5.17 -9.60 0.59
CA GLY A 204 -5.08 -8.24 1.13
C GLY A 204 -4.79 -8.16 2.63
N GLY A 205 -5.14 -9.19 3.41
CA GLY A 205 -5.05 -9.18 4.87
C GLY A 205 -3.62 -9.02 5.41
N ASP A 206 -2.67 -9.80 4.92
CA ASP A 206 -1.24 -9.72 5.31
C ASP A 206 -0.63 -8.34 5.01
N PRO A 207 -0.75 -7.78 3.77
CA PRO A 207 -0.27 -6.44 3.45
C PRO A 207 -0.90 -5.35 4.29
N LEU A 208 -2.18 -5.46 4.65
CA LEU A 208 -2.87 -4.52 5.51
C LEU A 208 -2.21 -4.47 6.89
N LEU A 209 -2.09 -5.62 7.57
CA LEU A 209 -1.52 -5.72 8.92
C LEU A 209 -0.08 -5.20 8.95
N LEU A 210 0.75 -5.63 7.99
CA LEU A 210 2.14 -5.17 7.90
C LEU A 210 2.25 -3.68 7.61
N SER A 211 1.36 -3.13 6.77
CA SER A 211 1.35 -1.70 6.47
C SER A 211 0.95 -0.87 7.69
N PHE A 212 -0.05 -1.29 8.45
CA PHE A 212 -0.39 -0.66 9.73
C PHE A 212 0.77 -0.69 10.71
N THR A 213 1.39 -1.86 10.86
CA THR A 213 2.59 -2.07 11.67
C THR A 213 3.67 -1.02 11.36
N VAL A 214 3.99 -0.88 10.07
CA VAL A 214 5.02 0.05 9.58
C VAL A 214 4.63 1.50 9.81
N VAL A 215 3.37 1.87 9.53
CA VAL A 215 2.89 3.25 9.67
C VAL A 215 2.85 3.68 11.14
N ILE A 216 2.44 2.79 12.04
CA ILE A 216 2.43 3.04 13.47
C ILE A 216 3.88 3.19 13.99
N LEU A 217 4.76 2.27 13.61
CA LEU A 217 6.17 2.31 14.01
C LEU A 217 6.89 3.55 13.46
N GLY A 218 6.60 3.92 12.22
CA GLY A 218 7.16 5.10 11.54
C GLY A 218 6.61 6.43 12.04
N GLY A 219 5.50 6.38 12.78
CA GLY A 219 4.71 7.54 13.21
C GLY A 219 3.60 7.87 12.19
N LEU A 220 2.38 7.91 12.68
CA LEU A 220 1.18 8.12 11.90
C LEU A 220 1.27 9.42 11.06
N GLY A 221 1.18 9.29 9.73
CA GLY A 221 1.28 10.42 8.80
C GLY A 221 2.70 10.94 8.52
N ASN A 222 3.73 10.35 9.12
CA ASN A 222 5.13 10.69 8.83
C ASN A 222 5.69 9.80 7.72
N LEU A 223 5.67 10.27 6.48
CA LEU A 223 6.12 9.51 5.31
C LEU A 223 7.58 9.05 5.40
N ARG A 224 8.47 9.89 5.92
CA ARG A 224 9.90 9.53 6.08
C ARG A 224 10.07 8.45 7.14
N GLY A 225 9.39 8.59 8.27
CA GLY A 225 9.38 7.58 9.33
C GLY A 225 8.82 6.25 8.85
N THR A 226 7.73 6.27 8.06
CA THR A 226 7.14 5.09 7.44
C THR A 226 8.14 4.36 6.53
N ILE A 227 8.90 5.07 5.69
CA ILE A 227 9.90 4.46 4.80
C ILE A 227 11.02 3.79 5.62
N MET A 228 11.52 4.47 6.66
CA MET A 228 12.54 3.91 7.54
C MET A 228 12.02 2.67 8.29
N ALA A 229 10.82 2.74 8.85
CA ALA A 229 10.19 1.62 9.53
C ALA A 229 9.96 0.43 8.57
N ALA A 230 9.54 0.69 7.33
CA ALA A 230 9.36 -0.33 6.31
C ALA A 230 10.69 -1.05 5.98
N ALA A 231 11.79 -0.31 5.91
CA ALA A 231 13.11 -0.89 5.68
C ALA A 231 13.54 -1.78 6.87
N VAL A 232 13.39 -1.29 8.10
CA VAL A 232 13.75 -2.04 9.31
C VAL A 232 12.91 -3.31 9.45
N ILE A 233 11.58 -3.19 9.34
CA ILE A 233 10.67 -4.35 9.46
C ILE A 233 10.88 -5.32 8.30
N GLY A 234 10.96 -4.83 7.06
CA GLY A 234 11.10 -5.71 5.89
C GLY A 234 12.43 -6.47 5.87
N LEU A 235 13.52 -5.84 6.29
CA LEU A 235 14.81 -6.52 6.44
C LEU A 235 14.79 -7.51 7.60
N GLY A 236 14.25 -7.10 8.75
CA GLY A 236 14.11 -7.96 9.92
C GLY A 236 13.23 -9.18 9.66
N GLU A 237 12.05 -8.97 9.03
CA GLU A 237 11.16 -10.06 8.64
C GLU A 237 11.85 -11.02 7.66
N GLY A 238 12.56 -10.49 6.67
CA GLY A 238 13.31 -11.31 5.71
C GLY A 238 14.40 -12.14 6.37
N MET A 239 15.18 -11.55 7.28
CA MET A 239 16.24 -12.27 8.02
C MET A 239 15.66 -13.37 8.90
N ILE A 240 14.61 -13.08 9.68
CA ILE A 240 13.98 -14.05 10.58
C ILE A 240 13.29 -15.16 9.78
N ALA A 241 12.67 -14.84 8.64
CA ALA A 241 12.03 -15.83 7.78
C ALA A 241 13.02 -16.85 7.19
N VAL A 242 14.25 -16.42 6.91
CA VAL A 242 15.33 -17.28 6.40
C VAL A 242 15.99 -18.10 7.51
N LEU A 243 16.21 -17.50 8.68
CA LEU A 243 16.92 -18.15 9.79
C LEU A 243 16.03 -19.12 10.59
N PHE A 244 14.73 -18.83 10.68
CA PHE A 244 13.78 -19.59 11.50
C PHE A 244 12.60 -20.09 10.67
N SER A 245 11.54 -19.27 10.55
CA SER A 245 10.36 -19.58 9.74
C SER A 245 9.58 -18.32 9.38
N PRO A 246 8.81 -18.35 8.27
CA PRO A 246 7.93 -17.22 7.89
C PRO A 246 6.86 -16.90 8.94
N THR A 247 6.38 -17.90 9.69
CA THR A 247 5.37 -17.71 10.75
C THR A 247 5.97 -16.97 11.94
N LEU A 248 7.15 -17.38 12.41
CA LEU A 248 7.86 -16.70 13.50
C LEU A 248 8.20 -15.26 13.15
N SER A 249 8.57 -15.00 11.88
CA SER A 249 8.85 -13.67 11.39
C SER A 249 7.65 -12.72 11.58
N LYS A 250 6.45 -13.15 11.22
CA LYS A 250 5.21 -12.36 11.41
C LYS A 250 4.88 -12.13 12.88
N ILE A 251 5.03 -13.16 13.72
CA ILE A 251 4.79 -13.07 15.17
C ILE A 251 5.74 -12.05 15.79
N ILE A 252 7.03 -12.15 15.49
CA ILE A 252 8.05 -11.23 16.03
C ILE A 252 7.82 -9.80 15.55
N ALA A 253 7.48 -9.60 14.27
CA ALA A 253 7.14 -8.28 13.74
C ALA A 253 5.94 -7.66 14.48
N THR A 254 4.89 -8.44 14.74
CA THR A 254 3.70 -7.98 15.48
C THR A 254 4.03 -7.66 16.95
N LEU A 255 4.80 -8.51 17.63
CA LEU A 255 5.23 -8.30 19.01
C LEU A 255 6.14 -7.06 19.14
N LEU A 256 7.01 -6.83 18.16
CA LEU A 256 7.88 -5.64 18.13
C LEU A 256 7.05 -4.37 18.05
N VAL A 257 5.98 -4.36 17.25
CA VAL A 257 5.06 -3.22 17.19
C VAL A 257 4.35 -3.00 18.52
N ALA A 258 3.81 -4.06 19.12
CA ALA A 258 3.17 -3.95 20.43
C ALA A 258 4.14 -3.37 21.48
N LEU A 259 5.39 -3.83 21.49
CA LEU A 259 6.43 -3.33 22.37
C LEU A 259 6.72 -1.83 22.11
N VAL A 260 6.87 -1.44 20.84
CA VAL A 260 7.14 -0.04 20.48
C VAL A 260 5.99 0.86 20.89
N LEU A 261 4.73 0.43 20.71
CA LEU A 261 3.55 1.21 21.12
C LEU A 261 3.49 1.40 22.64
N VAL A 262 3.89 0.40 23.42
CA VAL A 262 3.96 0.50 24.88
C VAL A 262 5.06 1.47 25.32
N VAL A 263 6.23 1.43 24.68
CA VAL A 263 7.40 2.23 25.07
C VAL A 263 7.36 3.64 24.48
N LYS A 264 6.88 3.78 23.22
CA LYS A 264 6.79 5.05 22.49
C LYS A 264 5.48 5.13 21.68
N PRO A 265 4.37 5.54 22.30
CA PRO A 265 3.06 5.58 21.64
C PRO A 265 2.99 6.51 20.41
N GLY A 266 3.91 7.47 20.28
CA GLY A 266 4.03 8.33 19.09
C GLY A 266 4.86 7.75 17.94
N GLY A 267 5.35 6.50 18.04
CA GLY A 267 6.25 5.88 17.06
C GLY A 267 7.73 6.27 17.25
N LEU A 268 8.62 5.63 16.47
CA LEU A 268 10.08 5.81 16.59
C LEU A 268 10.55 7.23 16.24
N THR A 269 9.82 7.92 15.38
CA THR A 269 10.20 9.25 14.85
C THR A 269 9.40 10.41 15.46
N ALA A 270 8.51 10.16 16.40
CA ALA A 270 7.87 11.24 17.16
C ALA A 270 8.94 12.01 17.92
N LYS A 271 9.11 13.28 17.59
CA LYS A 271 9.89 14.20 18.44
C LYS A 271 9.21 14.19 19.80
N GLY A 272 9.94 13.77 20.83
CA GLY A 272 9.42 13.79 22.19
C GLY A 272 8.85 15.18 22.51
N THR A 273 7.55 15.24 22.73
CA THR A 273 6.93 16.34 23.45
C THR A 273 7.35 16.12 24.91
N ALA A 274 8.47 16.71 25.29
CA ALA A 274 8.77 16.94 26.70
C ALA A 274 7.86 18.04 27.22
#